data_7e91cdcf94fa8fdb34c16152d22df2bc
#
_entry.id   7e91cdcf94fa8fdb34c16152d22df2bc
#
_cell.length_a   1.000
_cell.length_b   1.000
_cell.length_c   1.000
_cell.angle_alpha   90.00
_cell.angle_beta   90.00
_cell.angle_gamma   90.00
#
_symmetry.space_group_name_H-M   'P 1'
#
loop_
_entity.id
_entity.type
_entity.pdbx_description
1 polymer ?
#
loop_
_entity_poly.entity_id
_entity_poly.type
_entity_poly.pdbx_seq_one_letter_code
_entity_poly.pdbx_strand_id
1 'polypeptide(L)'
;MHGKIFQITKTRVAEDCCLNETTLMQGGDSFFDYCAEIDDKQRKFHIENLVNSVLPEGMFELISEDTIRYNGGAEQWREAFVNDIRCRAEIITPDSVQEWIGPVYRLEKFLKNPLDTAYWFYMDEEGV
;
A
#
# COMPACT_ATOMS: atom_id res chain seq x y z
N MET A 1 -8.33 4.78 10.50
CA MET A 1 -6.99 4.19 10.22
C MET A 1 -5.97 5.33 10.18
N HIS A 2 -4.85 5.18 10.84
CA HIS A 2 -3.79 6.20 10.86
C HIS A 2 -2.59 5.70 10.05
N GLY A 3 -2.18 6.47 9.06
CA GLY A 3 -0.98 6.20 8.26
C GLY A 3 0.22 7.02 8.73
N LYS A 4 1.41 6.59 8.38
CA LYS A 4 2.64 7.36 8.57
C LYS A 4 3.05 7.97 7.24
N ILE A 5 3.42 9.23 7.25
CA ILE A 5 3.87 9.98 6.08
C ILE A 5 5.34 10.31 6.26
N PHE A 6 6.14 9.97 5.27
CA PHE A 6 7.58 10.23 5.26
C PHE A 6 7.93 11.17 4.12
N GLN A 7 8.67 12.22 4.40
CA GLN A 7 9.30 13.05 3.39
C GLN A 7 10.69 12.51 3.10
N ILE A 8 10.94 12.07 1.87
CA ILE A 8 12.21 11.51 1.44
C ILE A 8 12.78 12.39 0.33
N THR A 9 14.00 12.88 0.52
CA THR A 9 14.69 13.77 -0.41
C THR A 9 16.13 13.32 -0.64
N LYS A 10 16.72 13.73 -1.76
CA LYS A 10 18.14 13.42 -2.07
C LYS A 10 19.13 14.22 -1.24
N THR A 11 18.72 15.39 -0.78
CA THR A 11 19.53 16.29 0.03
C THR A 11 18.80 16.62 1.32
N ARG A 12 19.52 17.03 2.33
CA ARG A 12 18.90 17.47 3.59
C ARG A 12 17.91 18.60 3.34
N VAL A 13 16.70 18.42 3.83
CA VAL A 13 15.65 19.43 3.69
C VAL A 13 15.95 20.60 4.62
N ALA A 14 15.86 21.83 4.12
CA ALA A 14 15.92 23.01 4.96
C ALA A 14 14.70 23.08 5.88
N GLU A 15 14.85 23.65 7.05
CA GLU A 15 13.80 23.67 8.09
C GLU A 15 12.49 24.30 7.58
N ASP A 16 12.58 25.34 6.74
CA ASP A 16 11.46 26.02 6.12
C ASP A 16 10.80 25.22 4.96
N CYS A 17 11.47 24.19 4.47
CA CYS A 17 10.99 23.30 3.42
C CYS A 17 10.47 21.96 3.92
N CYS A 18 10.53 21.71 5.22
CA CYS A 18 9.98 20.49 5.81
C CYS A 18 8.46 20.47 5.65
N LEU A 19 7.92 19.32 5.26
CA LEU A 19 6.48 19.11 5.27
C LEU A 19 5.97 19.14 6.72
N ASN A 20 4.86 19.81 6.91
CA ASN A 20 4.17 19.92 8.18
C ASN A 20 2.66 19.76 7.98
N GLU A 21 1.91 19.75 9.06
CA GLU A 21 0.45 19.61 9.02
C GLU A 21 -0.24 20.68 8.14
N THR A 22 0.27 21.90 8.16
CA THR A 22 -0.28 23.00 7.35
C THR A 22 -0.05 22.78 5.86
N THR A 23 1.16 22.36 5.46
CA THR A 23 1.48 22.11 4.05
C THR A 23 0.76 20.90 3.48
N LEU A 24 0.54 19.87 4.28
CA LEU A 24 -0.15 18.66 3.87
C LEU A 24 -1.67 18.82 3.76
N MET A 25 -2.25 19.78 4.48
CA MET A 25 -3.69 20.04 4.50
C MET A 25 -4.10 21.28 3.70
N GLN A 26 -3.19 21.88 2.93
CA GLN A 26 -3.51 23.05 2.12
C GLN A 26 -4.41 22.71 0.92
N GLY A 27 -5.52 23.45 0.82
CA GLY A 27 -6.44 23.46 -0.32
C GLY A 27 -7.63 22.52 -0.17
N GLY A 28 -8.67 22.77 -0.97
CA GLY A 28 -9.92 22.01 -0.99
C GLY A 28 -9.79 20.59 -1.52
N ASP A 29 -8.68 20.30 -2.23
CA ASP A 29 -8.39 18.98 -2.80
C ASP A 29 -7.32 18.22 -1.98
N SER A 30 -7.16 18.57 -0.71
CA SER A 30 -6.23 17.85 0.17
C SER A 30 -6.60 16.38 0.29
N PHE A 31 -5.63 15.52 0.07
CA PHE A 31 -5.78 14.07 0.25
C PHE A 31 -5.93 13.68 1.73
N PHE A 32 -5.53 14.55 2.64
CA PHE A 32 -5.52 14.30 4.07
C PHE A 32 -6.56 15.14 4.80
N ASP A 33 -7.46 14.48 5.50
CA ASP A 33 -8.45 15.15 6.37
C ASP A 33 -7.81 15.69 7.64
N TYR A 34 -6.81 14.98 8.12
CA TYR A 34 -6.12 15.31 9.36
C TYR A 34 -4.66 14.86 9.30
N CYS A 35 -3.75 15.74 9.69
CA CYS A 35 -2.32 15.46 9.87
C CYS A 35 -1.84 16.07 11.17
N ALA A 36 -0.95 15.39 11.85
CA ALA A 36 -0.28 15.91 13.04
C ALA A 36 1.22 15.56 12.98
N GLU A 37 2.05 16.47 13.43
CA GLU A 37 3.46 16.22 13.62
C GLU A 37 3.69 15.29 14.82
N ILE A 38 4.74 14.50 14.74
CA ILE A 38 5.19 13.62 15.82
C ILE A 38 6.46 14.17 16.45
N ASP A 39 6.69 13.84 17.72
CA ASP A 39 7.92 14.22 18.41
C ASP A 39 9.17 13.51 17.83
N ASP A 40 10.34 14.02 18.15
CA ASP A 40 11.61 13.50 17.61
C ASP A 40 11.88 12.05 18.01
N LYS A 41 11.44 11.62 19.17
CA LYS A 41 11.60 10.25 19.63
C LYS A 41 10.74 9.28 18.81
N GLN A 42 9.50 9.66 18.57
CA GLN A 42 8.60 8.88 17.70
C GLN A 42 9.08 8.90 16.25
N ARG A 43 9.58 10.03 15.77
CA ARG A 43 10.17 10.15 14.43
C ARG A 43 11.30 9.16 14.24
N LYS A 44 12.26 9.14 15.16
CA LYS A 44 13.39 8.20 15.13
C LYS A 44 12.91 6.76 15.09
N PHE A 45 12.00 6.37 15.97
CA PHE A 45 11.43 5.03 16.02
C PHE A 45 10.77 4.64 14.68
N HIS A 46 9.99 5.54 14.08
CA HIS A 46 9.31 5.25 12.82
C HIS A 46 10.25 5.17 11.63
N ILE A 47 11.32 5.97 11.60
CA ILE A 47 12.37 5.88 10.58
C ILE A 47 13.12 4.55 10.68
N GLU A 48 13.53 4.17 11.89
CA GLU A 48 14.18 2.87 12.13
C GLU A 48 13.27 1.70 11.71
N ASN A 49 11.99 1.75 12.05
CA ASN A 49 11.04 0.73 11.65
C ASN A 49 10.82 0.69 10.13
N LEU A 50 10.75 1.84 9.46
CA LEU A 50 10.64 1.93 8.01
C LEU A 50 11.81 1.21 7.33
N VAL A 51 13.04 1.52 7.74
CA VAL A 51 14.25 1.01 7.09
C VAL A 51 14.48 -0.48 7.40
N ASN A 52 14.25 -0.89 8.64
CA ASN A 52 14.61 -2.23 9.11
C ASN A 52 13.49 -3.27 8.94
N SER A 53 12.24 -2.85 8.81
CA SER A 53 11.10 -3.78 8.82
C SER A 53 10.13 -3.60 7.64
N VAL A 54 9.99 -2.42 7.06
CA VAL A 54 9.02 -2.15 6.01
C VAL A 54 9.64 -2.17 4.63
N LEU A 55 10.78 -1.51 4.46
CA LEU A 55 11.53 -1.53 3.20
C LEU A 55 12.19 -2.89 2.97
N PRO A 56 12.46 -3.27 1.71
CA PRO A 56 13.10 -4.54 1.40
C PRO A 56 14.45 -4.69 2.11
N GLU A 57 14.66 -5.85 2.71
CA GLU A 57 15.87 -6.16 3.46
C GLU A 57 17.13 -5.97 2.62
N GLY A 58 18.12 -5.30 3.17
CA GLY A 58 19.41 -5.04 2.53
C GLY A 58 19.43 -3.96 1.46
N MET A 59 18.26 -3.45 1.04
CA MET A 59 18.17 -2.40 0.01
C MET A 59 18.61 -1.03 0.55
N PHE A 60 18.27 -0.75 1.79
CA PHE A 60 18.62 0.51 2.46
C PHE A 60 19.28 0.25 3.79
N GLU A 61 20.18 1.15 4.16
CA GLU A 61 20.88 1.13 5.42
C GLU A 61 20.76 2.50 6.11
N LEU A 62 20.38 2.48 7.37
CA LEU A 62 20.32 3.69 8.19
C LEU A 62 21.72 4.06 8.65
N ILE A 63 22.26 5.20 8.19
CA ILE A 63 23.59 5.68 8.54
C ILE A 63 23.60 6.77 9.63
N SER A 64 22.46 7.41 9.85
CA SER A 64 22.20 8.32 10.97
C SER A 64 20.72 8.34 11.30
N GLU A 65 20.27 9.13 12.26
CA GLU A 65 18.89 9.20 12.70
C GLU A 65 17.90 9.58 11.58
N ASP A 66 18.36 10.30 10.57
CA ASP A 66 17.54 10.86 9.50
C ASP A 66 18.09 10.59 8.09
N THR A 67 19.14 9.79 7.97
CA THR A 67 19.83 9.57 6.70
C THR A 67 19.95 8.10 6.39
N ILE A 68 19.48 7.72 5.20
CA ILE A 68 19.57 6.36 4.68
C ILE A 68 20.47 6.32 3.45
N ARG A 69 21.15 5.19 3.27
CA ARG A 69 21.94 4.90 2.07
C ARG A 69 21.26 3.80 1.26
N TYR A 70 21.17 4.02 -0.04
CA TYR A 70 20.71 2.99 -0.96
C TYR A 70 21.86 2.07 -1.37
N ASN A 71 21.69 0.76 -1.14
CA ASN A 71 22.70 -0.27 -1.40
C ASN A 71 22.45 -1.04 -2.71
N GLY A 72 21.44 -0.67 -3.49
CA GLY A 72 21.05 -1.41 -4.69
C GLY A 72 20.01 -2.49 -4.41
N GLY A 73 19.72 -3.32 -5.42
CA GLY A 73 18.80 -4.43 -5.30
C GLY A 73 17.36 -4.14 -5.70
N ALA A 74 17.04 -2.92 -6.15
CA ALA A 74 15.68 -2.54 -6.53
C ALA A 74 15.13 -3.36 -7.71
N GLU A 75 15.97 -3.63 -8.73
CA GLU A 75 15.54 -4.41 -9.90
C GLU A 75 15.25 -5.86 -9.53
N GLN A 76 16.11 -6.49 -8.76
CA GLN A 76 15.92 -7.87 -8.29
C GLN A 76 14.67 -7.99 -7.41
N TRP A 77 14.45 -7.03 -6.54
CA TRP A 77 13.25 -6.98 -5.72
C TRP A 77 11.99 -6.83 -6.57
N ARG A 78 12.03 -5.93 -7.55
CA ARG A 78 10.91 -5.72 -8.49
C ARG A 78 10.59 -6.99 -9.27
N GLU A 79 11.59 -7.67 -9.80
CA GLU A 79 11.39 -8.93 -10.52
C GLU A 79 10.77 -10.02 -9.64
N ALA A 80 11.28 -10.17 -8.41
CA ALA A 80 10.73 -11.10 -7.44
C ALA A 80 9.28 -10.76 -7.08
N PHE A 81 8.97 -9.48 -6.87
CA PHE A 81 7.62 -9.00 -6.58
C PHE A 81 6.64 -9.27 -7.72
N VAL A 82 7.04 -8.99 -8.97
CA VAL A 82 6.21 -9.27 -10.15
C VAL A 82 5.98 -10.77 -10.31
N ASN A 83 7.00 -11.58 -10.09
CA ASN A 83 6.87 -13.04 -10.12
C ASN A 83 5.90 -13.56 -9.05
N ASP A 84 5.99 -13.04 -7.83
CA ASP A 84 5.06 -13.41 -6.75
C ASP A 84 3.60 -13.07 -7.12
N ILE A 85 3.36 -11.89 -7.68
CA ILE A 85 2.03 -11.50 -8.18
C ILE A 85 1.55 -12.45 -9.26
N ARG A 86 2.39 -12.83 -10.22
CA ARG A 86 2.03 -13.79 -11.28
C ARG A 86 1.65 -15.15 -10.69
N CYS A 87 2.47 -15.67 -9.79
CA CYS A 87 2.17 -16.94 -9.13
C CYS A 87 0.87 -16.90 -8.34
N ARG A 88 0.60 -15.81 -7.64
CA ARG A 88 -0.65 -15.62 -6.91
C ARG A 88 -1.86 -15.50 -7.85
N ALA A 89 -1.69 -14.83 -8.99
CA ALA A 89 -2.75 -14.72 -10.00
C ALA A 89 -3.12 -16.07 -10.61
N GLU A 90 -2.16 -16.97 -10.80
CA GLU A 90 -2.39 -18.30 -11.37
C GLU A 90 -3.28 -19.19 -10.50
N ILE A 91 -3.29 -18.98 -9.18
CA ILE A 91 -4.16 -19.73 -8.25
C ILE A 91 -5.57 -19.17 -8.15
N ILE A 92 -5.85 -18.03 -8.75
CA ILE A 92 -7.19 -17.45 -8.82
C ILE A 92 -7.98 -18.18 -9.91
N THR A 93 -8.84 -19.06 -9.50
CA THR A 93 -9.72 -19.85 -10.35
C THR A 93 -11.18 -19.53 -10.05
N PRO A 94 -12.14 -19.90 -10.92
CA PRO A 94 -13.56 -19.77 -10.60
C PRO A 94 -13.93 -20.40 -9.26
N ASP A 95 -13.35 -21.53 -8.92
CA ASP A 95 -13.64 -22.22 -7.67
C ASP A 95 -13.09 -21.46 -6.45
N SER A 96 -11.87 -20.93 -6.52
CA SER A 96 -11.29 -20.16 -5.42
C SER A 96 -12.05 -18.84 -5.18
N VAL A 97 -12.50 -18.17 -6.23
CA VAL A 97 -13.34 -16.97 -6.11
C VAL A 97 -14.71 -17.33 -5.54
N GLN A 98 -15.26 -18.48 -5.90
CA GLN A 98 -16.53 -18.98 -5.35
C GLN A 98 -16.44 -19.22 -3.83
N GLU A 99 -15.32 -19.71 -3.34
CA GLU A 99 -15.08 -19.86 -1.90
C GLU A 99 -15.14 -18.51 -1.16
N TRP A 100 -14.57 -17.47 -1.76
CA TRP A 100 -14.58 -16.13 -1.14
C TRP A 100 -15.96 -15.48 -1.13
N ILE A 101 -16.72 -15.65 -2.21
CA ILE A 101 -18.09 -15.12 -2.32
C ILE A 101 -19.05 -15.95 -1.47
N GLY A 102 -18.74 -17.22 -1.26
CA GLY A 102 -19.58 -18.14 -0.53
C GLY A 102 -20.70 -18.77 -1.37
N PRO A 103 -21.70 -19.39 -0.73
CA PRO A 103 -22.69 -20.21 -1.42
C PRO A 103 -23.73 -19.42 -2.22
N VAL A 104 -23.80 -18.11 -2.07
CA VAL A 104 -24.82 -17.26 -2.72
C VAL A 104 -24.65 -17.24 -4.24
N TYR A 105 -23.40 -17.26 -4.71
CA TYR A 105 -23.10 -17.21 -6.13
C TYR A 105 -22.43 -18.49 -6.61
N ARG A 106 -22.73 -18.87 -7.82
CA ARG A 106 -22.05 -19.95 -8.55
C ARG A 106 -21.30 -19.33 -9.73
N LEU A 107 -20.17 -18.70 -9.43
CA LEU A 107 -19.37 -17.98 -10.41
C LEU A 107 -18.94 -18.86 -11.58
N GLU A 108 -18.59 -20.11 -11.32
CA GLU A 108 -18.25 -21.10 -12.35
C GLU A 108 -19.36 -21.25 -13.40
N LYS A 109 -20.62 -21.23 -12.98
CA LYS A 109 -21.76 -21.32 -13.88
C LYS A 109 -21.82 -20.16 -14.86
N PHE A 110 -21.46 -18.96 -14.41
CA PHE A 110 -21.45 -17.78 -15.28
C PHE A 110 -20.26 -17.80 -16.24
N LEU A 111 -19.11 -18.26 -15.78
CA LEU A 111 -17.88 -18.31 -16.58
C LEU A 111 -17.88 -19.43 -17.63
N LYS A 112 -18.49 -20.56 -17.35
CA LYS A 112 -18.64 -21.67 -18.31
C LYS A 112 -19.73 -21.42 -19.36
N ASN A 113 -20.73 -20.65 -19.01
CA ASN A 113 -21.83 -20.30 -19.89
C ASN A 113 -21.98 -18.77 -19.93
N PRO A 114 -21.05 -18.05 -20.57
CA PRO A 114 -21.15 -16.61 -20.69
C PRO A 114 -22.42 -16.28 -21.49
N LEU A 115 -23.28 -15.48 -20.89
CA LEU A 115 -24.48 -14.97 -21.55
C LEU A 115 -24.14 -13.58 -22.12
N ASP A 116 -24.71 -13.27 -23.27
CA ASP A 116 -24.64 -11.96 -23.89
C ASP A 116 -25.45 -10.90 -23.15
N THR A 117 -25.88 -11.21 -21.93
CA THR A 117 -26.70 -10.35 -21.09
C THR A 117 -25.94 -9.91 -19.84
N ALA A 118 -26.22 -8.69 -19.42
CA ALA A 118 -25.68 -8.17 -18.16
C ALA A 118 -26.34 -8.89 -16.97
N TYR A 119 -25.51 -9.12 -15.93
CA TYR A 119 -25.97 -9.60 -14.65
C TYR A 119 -26.18 -8.44 -13.69
N TRP A 120 -27.25 -8.50 -12.94
CA TRP A 120 -27.60 -7.48 -11.97
C TRP A 120 -27.41 -8.02 -10.57
N PHE A 121 -26.67 -7.27 -9.75
CA PHE A 121 -26.49 -7.58 -8.35
C PHE A 121 -27.36 -6.66 -7.52
N TYR A 122 -28.05 -7.24 -6.57
CA TYR A 122 -28.87 -6.52 -5.63
C TYR A 122 -28.43 -6.87 -4.21
N MET A 123 -28.25 -5.85 -3.42
CA MET A 123 -28.05 -5.98 -1.97
C MET A 123 -29.13 -5.14 -1.28
N ASP A 124 -29.81 -5.73 -0.33
CA ASP A 124 -30.70 -4.98 0.54
C ASP A 124 -29.93 -4.25 1.66
N GLU A 125 -30.63 -3.51 2.48
CA GLU A 125 -30.04 -2.76 3.60
C GLU A 125 -29.41 -3.69 4.66
N GLU A 126 -29.76 -4.97 4.68
CA GLU A 126 -29.20 -5.98 5.57
C GLU A 126 -27.95 -6.67 4.99
N GLY A 127 -27.59 -6.36 3.75
CA GLY A 127 -26.40 -6.88 3.09
C GLY A 127 -26.53 -8.32 2.57
N VAL A 128 -27.71 -8.77 2.29
CA VAL A 128 -28.00 -10.12 1.75
C VAL A 128 -27.95 -10.15 0.23
#